data_af58fd35ed845ff4faeaa6afff66c485
#
_entry.id   af58fd35ed845ff4faeaa6afff66c485
#
_cell.length_a   1.000
_cell.length_b   1.000
_cell.length_c   1.000
_cell.angle_alpha   90.00
_cell.angle_beta   90.00
_cell.angle_gamma   90.00
#
_symmetry.space_group_name_H-M   'P 1'
#
loop_
_entity.id
_entity.type
_entity.pdbx_description
1 polymer ?
#
loop_
_entity_poly.entity_id
_entity_poly.type
_entity_poly.pdbx_seq_one_letter_code
_entity_poly.pdbx_strand_id
1 'polypeptide(L)'
;MKMFLQGQWQERGTVAEVIHPYDGAVLDTVPVGAPDDISAALDGLEQGVALMRTLPTHRRVEILRRTAQLMAEQQEDLARLISREEGKVLAEGRIEAGRAMETLDLSADAARDLHGETVPLDATPGGVGKLGFTLRVPCGIVAAITPFNFPLNLVAHKIGPAIAGGNAVLLKPASDTPLSALKLVELLLEAGLPEEAIA
;
A
#
# COMPACT_ATOMS: atom_id res chain seq x y z
N MET A 1 -18.06 -4.22 -0.22
CA MET A 1 -17.20 -2.99 -0.20
C MET A 1 -17.18 -2.35 -1.59
N LYS A 2 -16.65 -1.13 -1.74
CA LYS A 2 -16.52 -0.42 -3.02
C LYS A 2 -15.08 -0.47 -3.53
N MET A 3 -14.87 -0.21 -4.81
CA MET A 3 -13.55 0.02 -5.42
C MET A 3 -13.14 1.47 -5.20
N PHE A 4 -11.87 1.73 -4.91
CA PHE A 4 -11.34 3.08 -4.77
C PHE A 4 -10.59 3.48 -6.05
N LEU A 5 -11.11 4.47 -6.76
CA LEU A 5 -10.54 4.98 -8.01
C LEU A 5 -10.68 6.50 -8.08
N GLN A 6 -9.63 7.18 -8.57
CA GLN A 6 -9.64 8.63 -8.79
C GLN A 6 -10.11 9.42 -7.55
N GLY A 7 -9.62 9.05 -6.36
CA GLY A 7 -9.95 9.69 -5.10
C GLY A 7 -11.35 9.38 -4.53
N GLN A 8 -12.07 8.41 -5.09
CA GLN A 8 -13.44 8.12 -4.68
C GLN A 8 -13.75 6.63 -4.57
N TRP A 9 -14.56 6.27 -3.57
CA TRP A 9 -15.16 4.94 -3.45
C TRP A 9 -16.33 4.78 -4.41
N GLN A 10 -16.19 3.87 -5.37
CA GLN A 10 -17.13 3.69 -6.48
C GLN A 10 -17.74 2.29 -6.51
N GLU A 11 -18.99 2.21 -6.89
CA GLU A 11 -19.68 0.96 -7.23
C GLU A 11 -19.48 0.64 -8.71
N ARG A 12 -19.58 -0.64 -9.05
CA ARG A 12 -19.57 -1.13 -10.43
C ARG A 12 -20.71 -2.12 -10.63
N GLY A 13 -21.15 -2.26 -11.88
CA GLY A 13 -22.26 -3.17 -12.22
C GLY A 13 -21.91 -4.65 -12.06
N THR A 14 -20.63 -5.02 -12.27
CA THR A 14 -20.15 -6.38 -12.05
C THR A 14 -19.48 -6.46 -10.69
N VAL A 15 -19.93 -7.40 -9.86
CA VAL A 15 -19.39 -7.67 -8.52
C VAL A 15 -19.01 -9.14 -8.37
N ALA A 16 -18.04 -9.42 -7.53
CA ALA A 16 -17.68 -10.75 -7.06
C ALA A 16 -18.03 -10.88 -5.58
N GLU A 17 -18.48 -12.04 -5.18
CA GLU A 17 -18.73 -12.39 -3.78
C GLU A 17 -17.41 -12.78 -3.10
N VAL A 18 -17.20 -12.28 -1.88
CA VAL A 18 -16.15 -12.74 -0.98
C VAL A 18 -16.75 -13.76 -0.05
N ILE A 19 -16.27 -15.00 -0.15
CA ILE A 19 -16.87 -16.16 0.50
C ILE A 19 -16.03 -16.57 1.73
N HIS A 20 -16.70 -16.81 2.85
CA HIS A 20 -16.07 -17.42 4.02
C HIS A 20 -15.73 -18.88 3.71
N PRO A 21 -14.44 -19.29 3.71
CA PRO A 21 -14.04 -20.62 3.26
C PRO A 21 -14.57 -21.78 4.12
N TYR A 22 -14.93 -21.53 5.38
CA TYR A 22 -15.37 -22.55 6.33
C TYR A 22 -16.82 -23.00 6.10
N ASP A 23 -17.73 -22.07 5.86
CA ASP A 23 -19.17 -22.35 5.80
C ASP A 23 -19.84 -21.90 4.49
N GLY A 24 -19.08 -21.29 3.58
CA GLY A 24 -19.57 -20.82 2.28
C GLY A 24 -20.45 -19.55 2.37
N ALA A 25 -20.53 -18.90 3.53
CA ALA A 25 -21.33 -17.70 3.69
C ALA A 25 -20.70 -16.53 2.90
N VAL A 26 -21.54 -15.72 2.26
CA VAL A 26 -21.10 -14.47 1.64
C VAL A 26 -20.76 -13.46 2.73
N LEU A 27 -19.52 -12.98 2.76
CA LEU A 27 -19.06 -11.97 3.70
C LEU A 27 -19.39 -10.56 3.22
N ASP A 28 -19.12 -10.31 1.94
CA ASP A 28 -19.36 -9.04 1.26
C ASP A 28 -19.28 -9.25 -0.25
N THR A 29 -19.54 -8.21 -1.02
CA THR A 29 -19.28 -8.16 -2.45
C THR A 29 -18.29 -7.05 -2.76
N VAL A 30 -17.46 -7.26 -3.79
CA VAL A 30 -16.49 -6.27 -4.27
C VAL A 30 -16.65 -6.07 -5.78
N PRO A 31 -16.47 -4.86 -6.29
CA PRO A 31 -16.49 -4.61 -7.74
C PRO A 31 -15.37 -5.37 -8.45
N VAL A 32 -15.68 -5.90 -9.64
CA VAL A 32 -14.70 -6.50 -10.54
C VAL A 32 -14.19 -5.42 -11.49
N GLY A 33 -12.88 -5.13 -11.42
CA GLY A 33 -12.24 -4.15 -12.30
C GLY A 33 -12.20 -4.62 -13.74
N ALA A 34 -12.44 -3.69 -14.67
CA ALA A 34 -12.31 -3.86 -16.10
C ALA A 34 -11.01 -3.18 -16.62
N PRO A 35 -10.56 -3.48 -17.85
CA PRO A 35 -9.40 -2.80 -18.44
C PRO A 35 -9.49 -1.28 -18.44
N ASP A 36 -10.68 -0.72 -18.67
CA ASP A 36 -10.90 0.73 -18.64
C ASP A 36 -10.73 1.32 -17.24
N ASP A 37 -11.02 0.56 -16.17
CA ASP A 37 -10.77 0.99 -14.79
C ASP A 37 -9.26 1.11 -14.51
N ILE A 38 -8.43 0.26 -15.13
CA ILE A 38 -6.96 0.36 -15.01
C ILE A 38 -6.47 1.64 -15.66
N SER A 39 -6.98 1.99 -16.86
CA SER A 39 -6.62 3.22 -17.54
C SER A 39 -7.03 4.45 -16.72
N ALA A 40 -8.26 4.47 -16.20
CA ALA A 40 -8.77 5.54 -15.33
C ALA A 40 -7.97 5.66 -14.01
N ALA A 41 -7.55 4.52 -13.44
CA ALA A 41 -6.69 4.50 -12.26
C ALA A 41 -5.33 5.12 -12.54
N LEU A 42 -4.68 4.75 -13.65
CA LEU A 42 -3.38 5.29 -14.05
C LEU A 42 -3.43 6.79 -14.30
N ASP A 43 -4.47 7.28 -14.99
CA ASP A 43 -4.69 8.72 -15.23
C ASP A 43 -4.84 9.50 -13.91
N GLY A 44 -5.58 8.94 -12.94
CA GLY A 44 -5.71 9.53 -11.60
C GLY A 44 -4.39 9.52 -10.82
N LEU A 45 -3.65 8.42 -10.89
CA LEU A 45 -2.36 8.25 -10.20
C LEU A 45 -1.24 9.14 -10.73
N GLU A 46 -1.32 9.67 -11.96
CA GLU A 46 -0.35 10.64 -12.46
C GLU A 46 -0.32 11.91 -11.60
N GLN A 47 -1.49 12.37 -11.13
CA GLN A 47 -1.57 13.48 -10.18
C GLN A 47 -0.98 13.06 -8.82
N GLY A 48 -1.26 11.85 -8.37
CA GLY A 48 -0.68 11.26 -7.16
C GLY A 48 0.84 11.21 -7.21
N VAL A 49 1.44 10.85 -8.35
CA VAL A 49 2.91 10.88 -8.55
C VAL A 49 3.46 12.29 -8.31
N ALA A 50 2.83 13.33 -8.88
CA ALA A 50 3.27 14.70 -8.70
C ALA A 50 3.20 15.15 -7.22
N LEU A 51 2.10 14.81 -6.54
CA LEU A 51 1.91 15.08 -5.11
C LEU A 51 2.95 14.34 -4.26
N MET A 52 3.12 13.04 -4.47
CA MET A 52 4.03 12.20 -3.68
C MET A 52 5.50 12.59 -3.85
N ARG A 53 5.92 13.06 -5.04
CA ARG A 53 7.27 13.59 -5.28
C ARG A 53 7.58 14.83 -4.45
N THR A 54 6.58 15.65 -4.15
CA THR A 54 6.74 16.89 -3.37
C THR A 54 6.43 16.69 -1.89
N LEU A 55 5.81 15.56 -1.51
CA LEU A 55 5.47 15.24 -0.14
C LEU A 55 6.75 14.96 0.67
N PRO A 56 7.08 15.79 1.69
CA PRO A 56 8.32 15.65 2.44
C PRO A 56 8.41 14.30 3.15
N THR A 57 9.62 13.79 3.37
CA THR A 57 9.86 12.50 4.03
C THR A 57 9.17 12.40 5.39
N HIS A 58 9.22 13.46 6.22
CA HIS A 58 8.55 13.43 7.53
C HIS A 58 7.04 13.21 7.42
N ARG A 59 6.38 13.77 6.40
CA ARG A 59 4.94 13.57 6.18
C ARG A 59 4.61 12.14 5.77
N ARG A 60 5.43 11.53 4.90
CA ARG A 60 5.29 10.11 4.55
C ARG A 60 5.47 9.20 5.76
N VAL A 61 6.43 9.52 6.61
CA VAL A 61 6.65 8.82 7.90
C VAL A 61 5.44 8.97 8.82
N GLU A 62 4.89 10.16 8.97
CA GLU A 62 3.69 10.42 9.79
C GLU A 62 2.49 9.61 9.29
N ILE A 63 2.23 9.58 7.99
CA ILE A 63 1.15 8.79 7.37
C ILE A 63 1.31 7.31 7.71
N LEU A 64 2.48 6.72 7.46
CA LEU A 64 2.74 5.30 7.72
C LEU A 64 2.57 4.95 9.20
N ARG A 65 3.10 5.76 10.11
CA ARG A 65 2.97 5.55 11.56
C ARG A 65 1.54 5.76 12.05
N ARG A 66 0.83 6.77 11.54
CA ARG A 66 -0.57 6.96 11.89
C ARG A 66 -1.43 5.80 11.38
N THR A 67 -1.14 5.26 10.20
CA THR A 67 -1.81 4.06 9.70
C THR A 67 -1.57 2.87 10.61
N ALA A 68 -0.32 2.61 11.02
CA ALA A 68 0.01 1.53 11.96
C ALA A 68 -0.71 1.70 13.31
N GLN A 69 -0.83 2.95 13.81
CA GLN A 69 -1.58 3.26 15.03
C GLN A 69 -3.09 2.98 14.86
N LEU A 70 -3.70 3.40 13.74
CA LEU A 70 -5.12 3.13 13.45
C LEU A 70 -5.38 1.63 13.32
N MET A 71 -4.44 0.88 12.75
CA MET A 71 -4.50 -0.58 12.71
C MET A 71 -4.43 -1.19 14.11
N ALA A 72 -3.59 -0.66 15.02
CA ALA A 72 -3.50 -1.13 16.40
C ALA A 72 -4.80 -0.89 17.16
N GLU A 73 -5.46 0.25 16.95
CA GLU A 73 -6.76 0.59 17.52
C GLU A 73 -7.87 -0.39 17.06
N GLN A 74 -7.71 -1.01 15.87
CA GLN A 74 -8.66 -1.93 15.23
C GLN A 74 -8.09 -3.36 15.06
N GLN A 75 -7.06 -3.74 15.82
CA GLN A 75 -6.32 -5.00 15.60
C GLN A 75 -7.20 -6.25 15.64
N GLU A 76 -8.13 -6.32 16.58
CA GLU A 76 -9.01 -7.49 16.73
C GLU A 76 -10.00 -7.59 15.55
N ASP A 77 -10.52 -6.47 15.06
CA ASP A 77 -11.42 -6.43 13.91
C ASP A 77 -10.70 -6.83 12.62
N LEU A 78 -9.46 -6.33 12.43
CA LEU A 78 -8.60 -6.75 11.32
C LEU A 78 -8.28 -8.24 11.39
N ALA A 79 -7.95 -8.76 12.56
CA ALA A 79 -7.67 -10.19 12.75
C ALA A 79 -8.90 -11.06 12.41
N ARG A 80 -10.10 -10.63 12.82
CA ARG A 80 -11.36 -11.31 12.48
C ARG A 80 -11.67 -11.23 10.98
N LEU A 81 -11.42 -10.09 10.36
CA LEU A 81 -11.60 -9.90 8.92
C LEU A 81 -10.70 -10.86 8.13
N ILE A 82 -9.40 -10.89 8.45
CA ILE A 82 -8.43 -11.82 7.87
C ILE A 82 -8.89 -13.28 8.05
N SER A 83 -9.26 -13.66 9.28
CA SER A 83 -9.72 -15.01 9.59
C SER A 83 -10.95 -15.40 8.77
N ARG A 84 -11.87 -14.48 8.55
CA ARG A 84 -13.13 -14.75 7.82
C ARG A 84 -12.92 -14.85 6.31
N GLU A 85 -12.13 -13.94 5.71
CA GLU A 85 -11.96 -13.94 4.24
C GLU A 85 -10.95 -14.98 3.75
N GLU A 86 -9.91 -15.30 4.55
CA GLU A 86 -8.86 -16.23 4.14
C GLU A 86 -9.03 -17.64 4.75
N GLY A 87 -9.76 -17.74 5.86
CA GLY A 87 -10.04 -19.04 6.53
C GLY A 87 -9.01 -19.48 7.54
N LYS A 88 -7.97 -18.69 7.84
CA LYS A 88 -7.00 -19.04 8.90
C LYS A 88 -7.60 -18.88 10.30
N VAL A 89 -7.02 -19.58 11.27
CA VAL A 89 -7.44 -19.45 12.67
C VAL A 89 -7.19 -18.04 13.19
N LEU A 90 -8.08 -17.56 14.07
CA LEU A 90 -8.04 -16.19 14.58
C LEU A 90 -6.69 -15.81 15.22
N ALA A 91 -6.02 -16.78 15.87
CA ALA A 91 -4.69 -16.55 16.45
C ALA A 91 -3.65 -16.15 15.39
N GLU A 92 -3.68 -16.78 14.21
CA GLU A 92 -2.80 -16.42 13.08
C GLU A 92 -3.23 -15.09 12.45
N GLY A 93 -4.53 -14.79 12.38
CA GLY A 93 -5.04 -13.48 11.97
C GLY A 93 -4.52 -12.34 12.85
N ARG A 94 -4.46 -12.53 14.17
CA ARG A 94 -3.87 -11.56 15.11
C ARG A 94 -2.37 -11.36 14.88
N ILE A 95 -1.64 -12.46 14.63
CA ILE A 95 -0.22 -12.39 14.31
C ILE A 95 -0.01 -11.62 13.00
N GLU A 96 -0.80 -11.91 11.98
CA GLU A 96 -0.70 -11.22 10.69
C GLU A 96 -0.99 -9.72 10.82
N ALA A 97 -2.06 -9.33 11.52
CA ALA A 97 -2.37 -7.93 11.76
C ALA A 97 -1.22 -7.20 12.46
N GLY A 98 -0.59 -7.84 13.49
CA GLY A 98 0.60 -7.32 14.16
C GLY A 98 1.77 -7.13 13.21
N ARG A 99 2.08 -8.12 12.37
CA ARG A 99 3.16 -8.04 11.39
C ARG A 99 2.95 -6.97 10.33
N ALA A 100 1.70 -6.74 9.91
CA ALA A 100 1.39 -5.69 8.96
C ALA A 100 1.65 -4.29 9.56
N MET A 101 1.34 -4.07 10.84
CA MET A 101 1.69 -2.84 11.56
C MET A 101 3.21 -2.65 11.63
N GLU A 102 3.96 -3.68 12.03
CA GLU A 102 5.43 -3.65 12.05
C GLU A 102 6.01 -3.33 10.67
N THR A 103 5.44 -3.87 9.61
CA THR A 103 5.86 -3.61 8.22
C THR A 103 5.71 -2.13 7.85
N LEU A 104 4.63 -1.48 8.27
CA LEU A 104 4.44 -0.05 8.04
C LEU A 104 5.41 0.80 8.88
N ASP A 105 5.64 0.44 10.13
CA ASP A 105 6.61 1.14 10.99
C ASP A 105 8.04 1.01 10.45
N LEU A 106 8.46 -0.19 10.03
CA LEU A 106 9.76 -0.41 9.39
C LEU A 106 9.89 0.37 8.08
N SER A 107 8.80 0.49 7.30
CA SER A 107 8.78 1.30 6.08
C SER A 107 8.93 2.79 6.40
N ALA A 108 8.32 3.26 7.50
CA ALA A 108 8.47 4.62 7.99
C ALA A 108 9.90 4.93 8.43
N ASP A 109 10.56 3.97 9.10
CA ASP A 109 11.96 4.12 9.49
C ASP A 109 12.88 4.11 8.26
N ALA A 110 12.68 3.16 7.33
CA ALA A 110 13.44 3.10 6.09
C ALA A 110 13.31 4.38 5.24
N ALA A 111 12.16 5.07 5.28
CA ALA A 111 11.98 6.34 4.58
C ALA A 111 12.99 7.41 4.99
N ARG A 112 13.45 7.38 6.25
CA ARG A 112 14.45 8.33 6.78
C ARG A 112 15.88 8.02 6.30
N ASP A 113 16.13 6.77 5.93
CA ASP A 113 17.43 6.27 5.48
C ASP A 113 17.58 6.21 3.96
N LEU A 114 16.58 6.71 3.22
CA LEU A 114 16.65 6.81 1.75
C LEU A 114 17.59 7.94 1.33
N HIS A 115 18.89 7.75 1.54
CA HIS A 115 19.95 8.67 1.11
C HIS A 115 20.67 8.14 -0.14
N GLY A 116 21.46 9.01 -0.76
CA GLY A 116 22.36 8.64 -1.84
C GLY A 116 23.76 8.32 -1.33
N GLU A 117 24.67 8.08 -2.25
CA GLU A 117 26.06 7.73 -1.98
C GLU A 117 27.00 8.72 -2.66
N THR A 118 28.14 9.00 -2.06
CA THR A 118 29.22 9.71 -2.74
C THR A 118 29.96 8.75 -3.67
N VAL A 119 30.33 9.25 -4.86
CA VAL A 119 31.03 8.46 -5.88
C VAL A 119 32.45 9.00 -6.00
N PRO A 120 33.52 8.19 -5.75
CA PRO A 120 34.91 8.62 -5.87
C PRO A 120 35.31 8.73 -7.36
N LEU A 121 34.97 9.83 -8.00
CA LEU A 121 35.24 10.06 -9.44
C LEU A 121 36.74 10.16 -9.74
N ASP A 122 37.56 10.57 -8.77
CA ASP A 122 39.01 10.64 -8.83
C ASP A 122 39.72 9.28 -8.82
N ALA A 123 38.98 8.18 -8.74
CA ALA A 123 39.50 6.83 -9.02
C ALA A 123 40.06 6.69 -10.43
N THR A 124 39.77 7.65 -11.33
CA THR A 124 40.36 7.76 -12.67
C THR A 124 40.92 9.17 -12.92
N PRO A 125 42.00 9.31 -13.74
CA PRO A 125 42.59 10.61 -13.99
C PRO A 125 41.62 11.68 -14.53
N GLY A 126 40.62 11.28 -15.33
CA GLY A 126 39.61 12.18 -15.87
C GLY A 126 38.57 12.67 -14.84
N GLY A 127 38.55 12.09 -13.64
CA GLY A 127 37.63 12.43 -12.54
C GLY A 127 38.23 13.37 -11.48
N VAL A 128 39.54 13.68 -11.58
CA VAL A 128 40.24 14.56 -10.63
C VAL A 128 39.58 15.93 -10.55
N GLY A 129 39.25 16.36 -9.32
CA GLY A 129 38.60 17.64 -9.05
C GLY A 129 37.07 17.66 -9.28
N LYS A 130 36.48 16.52 -9.62
CA LYS A 130 35.02 16.39 -9.76
C LYS A 130 34.39 15.82 -8.51
N LEU A 131 33.15 16.26 -8.20
CA LEU A 131 32.32 15.70 -7.14
C LEU A 131 31.19 14.88 -7.78
N GLY A 132 31.02 13.63 -7.33
CA GLY A 132 29.92 12.74 -7.75
C GLY A 132 29.11 12.26 -6.57
N PHE A 133 27.80 12.22 -6.73
CA PHE A 133 26.88 11.60 -5.78
C PHE A 133 25.64 11.05 -6.48
N THR A 134 24.98 10.09 -5.86
CA THR A 134 23.69 9.57 -6.32
C THR A 134 22.56 10.13 -5.45
N LEU A 135 21.36 10.17 -6.00
CA LEU A 135 20.14 10.48 -5.25
C LEU A 135 19.12 9.37 -5.49
N ARG A 136 18.40 8.97 -4.42
CA ARG A 136 17.24 8.11 -4.54
C ARG A 136 16.03 8.98 -4.88
N VAL A 137 15.35 8.64 -5.97
CA VAL A 137 14.14 9.36 -6.43
C VAL A 137 12.98 8.38 -6.59
N PRO A 138 11.72 8.83 -6.41
CA PRO A 138 10.55 7.99 -6.67
C PRO A 138 10.53 7.47 -8.10
N CYS A 139 10.12 6.21 -8.30
CA CYS A 139 9.97 5.61 -9.64
C CYS A 139 8.64 5.97 -10.32
N GLY A 140 7.68 6.53 -9.59
CA GLY A 140 6.39 6.95 -10.11
C GLY A 140 5.23 6.12 -9.57
N ILE A 141 4.63 5.26 -10.38
CA ILE A 141 3.53 4.37 -10.00
C ILE A 141 4.08 2.97 -9.72
N VAL A 142 3.71 2.41 -8.57
CA VAL A 142 4.03 1.02 -8.19
C VAL A 142 2.77 0.17 -8.32
N ALA A 143 2.79 -0.83 -9.20
CA ALA A 143 1.73 -1.83 -9.27
C ALA A 143 1.91 -2.87 -8.15
N ALA A 144 1.02 -2.83 -7.17
CA ALA A 144 0.99 -3.73 -6.02
C ALA A 144 -0.02 -4.87 -6.26
N ILE A 145 0.44 -5.99 -6.81
CA ILE A 145 -0.37 -7.20 -7.00
C ILE A 145 -0.05 -8.15 -5.86
N THR A 146 -1.05 -8.59 -5.10
CA THR A 146 -0.85 -9.34 -3.86
C THR A 146 -1.51 -10.71 -3.89
N PRO A 147 -0.93 -11.72 -3.22
CA PRO A 147 -1.52 -13.05 -3.08
C PRO A 147 -2.54 -13.09 -1.93
N PHE A 148 -3.27 -14.21 -1.83
CA PHE A 148 -4.37 -14.40 -0.88
C PHE A 148 -3.93 -14.81 0.53
N ASN A 149 -2.77 -15.46 0.67
CA ASN A 149 -2.40 -16.19 1.90
C ASN A 149 -1.94 -15.31 3.08
N PHE A 150 -1.69 -14.02 2.86
CA PHE A 150 -1.48 -12.98 3.87
C PHE A 150 -2.08 -11.68 3.37
N PRO A 151 -3.42 -11.59 3.35
CA PRO A 151 -4.16 -10.56 2.61
C PRO A 151 -3.95 -9.13 3.13
N LEU A 152 -3.52 -8.96 4.37
CA LEU A 152 -3.17 -7.66 4.94
C LEU A 152 -1.66 -7.42 4.91
N ASN A 153 -0.86 -8.40 5.40
CA ASN A 153 0.58 -8.18 5.57
C ASN A 153 1.31 -8.06 4.22
N LEU A 154 0.98 -8.89 3.21
CA LEU A 154 1.65 -8.78 1.91
C LEU A 154 1.20 -7.55 1.11
N VAL A 155 0.06 -6.97 1.43
CA VAL A 155 -0.32 -5.64 0.96
C VAL A 155 0.57 -4.59 1.62
N ALA A 156 0.72 -4.61 2.95
CA ALA A 156 1.60 -3.70 3.68
C ALA A 156 3.05 -3.75 3.17
N HIS A 157 3.58 -4.94 2.83
CA HIS A 157 4.91 -5.13 2.25
C HIS A 157 5.12 -4.46 0.88
N LYS A 158 4.06 -4.15 0.16
CA LYS A 158 4.15 -3.46 -1.14
C LYS A 158 3.83 -1.97 -1.00
N ILE A 159 2.76 -1.63 -0.29
CA ILE A 159 2.30 -0.24 -0.14
C ILE A 159 3.24 0.55 0.78
N GLY A 160 3.66 -0.01 1.91
CA GLY A 160 4.52 0.66 2.89
C GLY A 160 5.80 1.20 2.25
N PRO A 161 6.65 0.35 1.64
CA PRO A 161 7.88 0.80 0.96
C PRO A 161 7.61 1.72 -0.23
N ALA A 162 6.51 1.53 -0.97
CA ALA A 162 6.14 2.40 -2.10
C ALA A 162 5.86 3.83 -1.62
N ILE A 163 5.04 3.99 -0.57
CA ILE A 163 4.74 5.30 0.06
C ILE A 163 6.00 5.89 0.68
N ALA A 164 6.80 5.09 1.42
CA ALA A 164 8.07 5.51 1.99
C ALA A 164 9.00 6.11 0.93
N GLY A 165 9.08 5.47 -0.24
CA GLY A 165 9.85 5.93 -1.39
C GLY A 165 9.24 7.12 -2.16
N GLY A 166 8.05 7.61 -1.79
CA GLY A 166 7.40 8.74 -2.43
C GLY A 166 6.69 8.39 -3.75
N ASN A 167 6.22 7.15 -3.88
CA ASN A 167 5.50 6.67 -5.07
C ASN A 167 3.99 6.66 -4.86
N ALA A 168 3.24 6.76 -5.95
CA ALA A 168 1.82 6.42 -6.00
C ALA A 168 1.64 4.90 -6.19
N VAL A 169 0.47 4.36 -5.81
CA VAL A 169 0.23 2.91 -5.79
C VAL A 169 -1.03 2.55 -6.54
N LEU A 170 -0.91 1.63 -7.49
CA LEU A 170 -2.02 0.90 -8.07
C LEU A 170 -2.12 -0.46 -7.36
N LEU A 171 -3.11 -0.63 -6.50
CA LEU A 171 -3.31 -1.86 -5.73
C LEU A 171 -4.31 -2.80 -6.41
N LYS A 172 -3.86 -4.02 -6.69
CA LYS A 172 -4.73 -5.12 -7.07
C LYS A 172 -4.64 -6.21 -6.01
N PRO A 173 -5.56 -6.28 -5.03
CA PRO A 173 -5.58 -7.34 -4.04
C PRO A 173 -5.92 -8.69 -4.66
N ALA A 174 -5.70 -9.77 -3.93
CA ALA A 174 -6.18 -11.10 -4.34
C ALA A 174 -7.70 -11.10 -4.47
N SER A 175 -8.20 -11.81 -5.47
CA SER A 175 -9.64 -11.81 -5.77
C SER A 175 -10.47 -12.46 -4.66
N ASP A 176 -9.91 -13.48 -3.98
CA ASP A 176 -10.61 -14.23 -2.93
C ASP A 176 -10.54 -13.54 -1.56
N THR A 177 -9.56 -12.65 -1.33
CA THR A 177 -9.32 -11.99 -0.04
C THR A 177 -9.02 -10.49 -0.18
N PRO A 178 -9.94 -9.69 -0.73
CA PRO A 178 -9.72 -8.27 -0.99
C PRO A 178 -10.06 -7.36 0.20
N LEU A 179 -10.86 -7.82 1.18
CA LEU A 179 -11.47 -6.95 2.17
C LEU A 179 -10.43 -6.34 3.13
N SER A 180 -9.46 -7.12 3.58
CA SER A 180 -8.36 -6.63 4.43
C SER A 180 -7.51 -5.58 3.72
N ALA A 181 -7.26 -5.76 2.42
CA ALA A 181 -6.54 -4.80 1.61
C ALA A 181 -7.30 -3.48 1.46
N LEU A 182 -8.60 -3.54 1.16
CA LEU A 182 -9.47 -2.37 1.06
C LEU A 182 -9.58 -1.64 2.41
N LYS A 183 -9.63 -2.39 3.52
CA LYS A 183 -9.61 -1.79 4.86
C LYS A 183 -8.29 -1.05 5.13
N LEU A 184 -7.15 -1.57 4.67
CA LEU A 184 -5.87 -0.85 4.79
C LEU A 184 -5.88 0.44 3.96
N VAL A 185 -6.50 0.46 2.77
CA VAL A 185 -6.67 1.69 1.98
C VAL A 185 -7.48 2.73 2.75
N GLU A 186 -8.61 2.34 3.38
CA GLU A 186 -9.39 3.26 4.23
C GLU A 186 -8.52 3.88 5.34
N LEU A 187 -7.71 3.08 6.04
CA LEU A 187 -6.85 3.56 7.13
C LEU A 187 -5.72 4.46 6.63
N LEU A 188 -5.16 4.20 5.45
CA LEU A 188 -4.16 5.08 4.82
C LEU A 188 -4.74 6.45 4.48
N LEU A 189 -5.95 6.49 3.93
CA LEU A 189 -6.66 7.74 3.62
C LEU A 189 -7.00 8.50 4.91
N GLU A 190 -7.48 7.83 5.96
CA GLU A 190 -7.72 8.42 7.29
C GLU A 190 -6.42 8.96 7.92
N ALA A 191 -5.29 8.31 7.67
CA ALA A 191 -3.97 8.77 8.12
C ALA A 191 -3.43 9.97 7.32
N GLY A 192 -4.12 10.40 6.26
CA GLY A 192 -3.79 11.57 5.46
C GLY A 192 -2.96 11.28 4.21
N LEU A 193 -2.97 10.05 3.70
CA LEU A 193 -2.45 9.79 2.36
C LEU A 193 -3.27 10.57 1.34
N PRO A 194 -2.66 11.31 0.39
CA PRO A 194 -3.40 11.96 -0.68
C PRO A 194 -4.26 10.94 -1.45
N GLU A 195 -5.51 11.29 -1.70
CA GLU A 195 -6.49 10.40 -2.36
C GLU A 195 -6.04 10.00 -3.77
N GLU A 196 -5.29 10.84 -4.44
CA GLU A 196 -4.72 10.59 -5.77
C GLU A 196 -3.50 9.67 -5.73
N ALA A 197 -2.94 9.39 -4.55
CA ALA A 197 -1.73 8.57 -4.41
C ALA A 197 -1.99 7.07 -4.39
N ILE A 198 -3.26 6.64 -4.36
CA ILE A 198 -3.66 5.23 -4.32
C ILE A 198 -4.92 4.98 -5.14
N ALA A 199 -4.98 3.84 -5.80
CA ALA A 199 -6.14 3.36 -6.54
C ALA A 199 -6.23 1.82 -6.45
#